data_e67c464638c3a5228fc71a198bdf7b84
#
_entry.id   e67c464638c3a5228fc71a198bdf7b84
#
_cell.length_a   1.000
_cell.length_b   1.000
_cell.length_c   1.000
_cell.angle_alpha   90.00
_cell.angle_beta   90.00
_cell.angle_gamma   90.00
#
_symmetry.space_group_name_H-M   'P 1'
#
loop_
_entity.id
_entity.type
_entity.pdbx_description
1 polymer ?
#
loop_
_entity_poly.entity_id
_entity_poly.type
_entity_poly.pdbx_seq_one_letter_code
_entity_poly.pdbx_strand_id
1 'polypeptide(L)'
;MEKKFATLYSKKSTNKILQWNISVTGNKEVGTITTVYGDINGKMITNVRDIKEGKNLGKKNETTPFEQAILEATSKWKSKVNKDGYIEVLDIKLDSDKDSKQNKKSKTISKPELSSIRPMLANKYEDKKKYIVYPCFVQPKLDGVRCLAYKENGDVRLMSRQGKMFPHLDHIKKSLAKLNFEGFLDGELFTTDLEFKQISGIVRKEKLESKDIEISKLIQYHIYDTFNLDKLDMEFSERTNVINGTIRGNKTIVKVKTYNCKTEKDMLAKYNEFMTQNYEGIMIRNMKGKYKLKHRSNDLIKLKPFQDHEYKIVGFKEGTGRDKG
;
A
#
# COMPACT_ATOMS: atom_id res chain seq x y z
N MET A 1 26.22 11.06 -22.40
CA MET A 1 24.74 10.89 -22.36
C MET A 1 24.24 11.42 -21.04
N GLU A 2 23.02 11.99 -21.00
CA GLU A 2 22.41 12.51 -19.79
C GLU A 2 20.93 12.11 -19.72
N LYS A 3 20.45 11.78 -18.51
CA LYS A 3 19.03 11.56 -18.19
C LYS A 3 18.68 12.32 -16.92
N LYS A 4 17.78 13.29 -17.01
CA LYS A 4 17.21 14.00 -15.85
C LYS A 4 15.82 13.47 -15.53
N PHE A 5 15.50 13.39 -14.25
CA PHE A 5 14.17 13.05 -13.76
C PHE A 5 13.48 14.33 -13.25
N ALA A 6 12.16 14.30 -13.18
CA ALA A 6 11.42 15.40 -12.58
C ALA A 6 11.85 15.62 -11.12
N THR A 7 11.95 16.89 -10.73
CA THR A 7 12.23 17.28 -9.35
C THR A 7 11.08 16.86 -8.45
N LEU A 8 11.42 16.32 -7.30
CA LEU A 8 10.44 15.88 -6.29
C LEU A 8 10.51 16.78 -5.06
N TYR A 9 9.34 17.00 -4.46
CA TYR A 9 9.17 17.84 -3.27
C TYR A 9 8.41 17.12 -2.18
N SER A 10 8.67 17.48 -0.92
CA SER A 10 7.92 16.99 0.23
C SER A 10 7.81 18.08 1.28
N LYS A 11 6.60 18.32 1.81
CA LYS A 11 6.35 19.28 2.90
C LYS A 11 6.42 18.54 4.23
N LYS A 12 7.27 18.99 5.15
CA LYS A 12 7.32 18.49 6.54
C LYS A 12 6.25 19.15 7.41
N SER A 13 5.93 18.53 8.53
CA SER A 13 5.03 19.08 9.56
C SER A 13 5.47 20.45 10.11
N THR A 14 6.75 20.79 10.00
CA THR A 14 7.35 22.07 10.37
C THR A 14 7.26 23.12 9.26
N ASN A 15 6.40 22.96 8.26
CA ASN A 15 6.27 23.80 7.06
C ASN A 15 7.53 23.88 6.17
N LYS A 16 8.60 23.18 6.50
CA LYS A 16 9.78 23.11 5.64
C LYS A 16 9.49 22.29 4.39
N ILE A 17 9.99 22.80 3.25
CA ILE A 17 9.85 22.12 1.96
C ILE A 17 11.18 21.50 1.60
N LEU A 18 11.17 20.17 1.44
CA LEU A 18 12.32 19.43 0.97
C LEU A 18 12.22 19.25 -0.54
N GLN A 19 13.34 19.46 -1.20
CA GLN A 19 13.54 19.16 -2.63
C GLN A 19 14.45 17.95 -2.78
N TRP A 20 14.19 17.12 -3.79
CA TRP A 20 15.00 15.97 -4.13
C TRP A 20 15.06 15.81 -5.64
N ASN A 21 16.28 15.77 -6.18
CA ASN A 21 16.58 15.59 -7.59
C ASN A 21 17.45 14.38 -7.78
N ILE A 22 17.31 13.69 -8.92
CA ILE A 22 18.22 12.65 -9.38
C ILE A 22 18.47 12.82 -10.87
N SER A 23 19.71 12.65 -11.29
CA SER A 23 20.13 12.64 -12.69
C SER A 23 21.15 11.54 -12.91
N VAL A 24 21.29 11.14 -14.15
CA VAL A 24 22.31 10.20 -14.60
C VAL A 24 23.09 10.83 -15.73
N THR A 25 24.40 10.82 -15.63
CA THR A 25 25.33 11.18 -16.72
C THR A 25 26.24 10.00 -16.97
N GLY A 26 26.89 9.96 -18.13
CA GLY A 26 27.88 8.94 -18.41
C GLY A 26 27.98 8.53 -19.87
N ASN A 27 28.69 7.42 -20.11
CA ASN A 27 28.92 6.81 -21.41
C ASN A 27 28.72 5.28 -21.33
N LYS A 28 29.25 4.54 -22.32
CA LYS A 28 29.15 3.06 -22.33
C LYS A 28 29.95 2.37 -21.21
N GLU A 29 30.98 3.06 -20.68
CA GLU A 29 31.94 2.50 -19.72
C GLU A 29 31.56 2.83 -18.26
N VAL A 30 30.93 4.00 -18.06
CA VAL A 30 30.52 4.44 -16.72
C VAL A 30 29.20 5.20 -16.75
N GLY A 31 28.33 4.91 -15.80
CA GLY A 31 27.09 5.67 -15.53
C GLY A 31 27.16 6.29 -14.17
N THR A 32 27.08 7.61 -14.06
CA THR A 32 27.16 8.37 -12.80
C THR A 32 25.77 8.81 -12.39
N ILE A 33 25.31 8.37 -11.21
CA ILE A 33 24.06 8.79 -10.59
C ILE A 33 24.36 9.93 -9.64
N THR A 34 23.80 11.11 -9.89
CA THR A 34 23.87 12.27 -9.01
C THR A 34 22.51 12.49 -8.35
N THR A 35 22.50 12.57 -7.02
CA THR A 35 21.30 12.86 -6.21
C THR A 35 21.54 14.14 -5.42
N VAL A 36 20.66 15.13 -5.57
CA VAL A 36 20.72 16.42 -4.87
C VAL A 36 19.44 16.60 -4.04
N TYR A 37 19.58 16.82 -2.73
CA TYR A 37 18.43 16.96 -1.86
C TYR A 37 18.72 17.86 -0.66
N GLY A 38 17.67 18.46 -0.12
CA GLY A 38 17.77 19.35 1.04
C GLY A 38 16.51 20.20 1.23
N ASP A 39 16.58 21.16 2.11
CA ASP A 39 15.55 22.19 2.29
C ASP A 39 15.68 23.21 1.14
N ILE A 40 14.55 23.55 0.48
CA ILE A 40 14.53 24.46 -0.67
C ILE A 40 15.14 25.84 -0.35
N ASN A 41 15.05 26.27 0.91
CA ASN A 41 15.62 27.52 1.43
C ASN A 41 16.86 27.28 2.31
N GLY A 42 17.47 26.11 2.24
CA GLY A 42 18.58 25.71 3.08
C GLY A 42 19.72 25.02 2.33
N LYS A 43 20.56 24.33 3.09
CA LYS A 43 21.72 23.60 2.52
C LYS A 43 21.26 22.40 1.71
N MET A 44 21.72 22.30 0.46
CA MET A 44 21.55 21.15 -0.42
C MET A 44 22.73 20.18 -0.24
N ILE A 45 22.42 18.89 -0.22
CA ILE A 45 23.39 17.79 -0.12
C ILE A 45 23.46 17.10 -1.48
N THR A 46 24.64 16.89 -2.00
CA THR A 46 24.88 16.17 -3.24
C THR A 46 25.57 14.84 -2.96
N ASN A 47 25.00 13.75 -3.46
CA ASN A 47 25.59 12.42 -3.45
C ASN A 47 25.82 11.96 -4.88
N VAL A 48 27.02 11.46 -5.15
CA VAL A 48 27.43 10.95 -6.46
C VAL A 48 27.79 9.47 -6.32
N ARG A 49 27.38 8.64 -7.27
CA ARG A 49 27.72 7.22 -7.30
C ARG A 49 27.92 6.77 -8.74
N ASP A 50 29.06 6.14 -9.01
CA ASP A 50 29.39 5.56 -10.29
C ASP A 50 28.96 4.09 -10.37
N ILE A 51 28.47 3.73 -11.54
CA ILE A 51 28.16 2.38 -11.99
C ILE A 51 29.15 2.04 -13.10
N LYS A 52 30.08 1.16 -12.83
CA LYS A 52 31.19 0.79 -13.76
C LYS A 52 30.88 -0.48 -14.55
N GLU A 53 29.84 -1.22 -14.15
CA GLU A 53 29.46 -2.46 -14.79
C GLU A 53 27.97 -2.48 -15.12
N GLY A 54 27.63 -2.98 -16.29
CA GLY A 54 26.26 -3.31 -16.64
C GLY A 54 25.79 -4.62 -15.98
N LYS A 55 24.59 -5.03 -16.26
CA LYS A 55 24.03 -6.31 -15.78
C LYS A 55 23.58 -7.18 -16.95
N ASN A 56 23.44 -8.49 -16.66
CA ASN A 56 22.96 -9.49 -17.60
C ASN A 56 23.84 -9.63 -18.87
N LEU A 57 25.14 -9.49 -18.73
CA LEU A 57 26.12 -9.63 -19.82
C LEU A 57 25.85 -10.91 -20.64
N GLY A 58 25.83 -10.79 -21.97
CA GLY A 58 25.56 -11.87 -22.90
C GLY A 58 24.10 -12.32 -22.96
N LYS A 59 23.13 -11.63 -22.34
CA LYS A 59 21.71 -11.95 -22.37
C LYS A 59 20.92 -10.89 -23.15
N LYS A 60 19.72 -11.28 -23.64
CA LYS A 60 18.82 -10.39 -24.39
C LYS A 60 18.48 -9.08 -23.65
N ASN A 61 18.59 -9.04 -22.33
CA ASN A 61 18.36 -7.89 -21.47
C ASN A 61 19.66 -7.35 -20.85
N GLU A 62 20.77 -7.52 -21.53
CA GLU A 62 22.04 -6.90 -21.16
C GLU A 62 21.92 -5.39 -21.07
N THR A 63 22.60 -4.79 -20.11
CA THR A 63 22.65 -3.34 -19.93
C THR A 63 24.08 -2.87 -19.89
N THR A 64 24.35 -1.73 -20.52
CA THR A 64 25.58 -0.96 -20.31
C THR A 64 25.59 -0.32 -18.91
N PRO A 65 26.76 0.12 -18.39
CA PRO A 65 26.83 0.87 -17.13
C PRO A 65 25.89 2.09 -17.08
N PHE A 66 25.74 2.83 -18.16
CA PHE A 66 24.86 3.98 -18.24
C PHE A 66 23.36 3.56 -18.17
N GLU A 67 22.97 2.52 -18.90
CA GLU A 67 21.59 1.99 -18.84
C GLU A 67 21.27 1.42 -17.46
N GLN A 68 22.22 0.71 -16.85
CA GLN A 68 22.08 0.22 -15.48
C GLN A 68 21.90 1.36 -14.48
N ALA A 69 22.68 2.45 -14.63
CA ALA A 69 22.52 3.65 -13.81
C ALA A 69 21.13 4.28 -13.99
N ILE A 70 20.56 4.32 -15.19
CA ILE A 70 19.20 4.80 -15.46
C ILE A 70 18.17 3.91 -14.77
N LEU A 71 18.31 2.58 -14.82
CA LEU A 71 17.39 1.66 -14.16
C LEU A 71 17.41 1.85 -12.63
N GLU A 72 18.61 1.99 -12.04
CA GLU A 72 18.74 2.23 -10.60
C GLU A 72 18.20 3.61 -10.18
N ALA A 73 18.49 4.67 -10.96
CA ALA A 73 17.93 6.00 -10.73
C ALA A 73 16.40 6.01 -10.85
N THR A 74 15.85 5.32 -11.86
CA THR A 74 14.40 5.17 -12.04
C THR A 74 13.76 4.47 -10.83
N SER A 75 14.39 3.42 -10.32
CA SER A 75 13.91 2.71 -9.13
C SER A 75 13.94 3.60 -7.89
N LYS A 76 15.00 4.37 -7.68
CA LYS A 76 15.13 5.34 -6.58
C LYS A 76 14.07 6.44 -6.70
N TRP A 77 13.89 7.01 -7.89
CA TRP A 77 12.90 8.05 -8.15
C TRP A 77 11.47 7.54 -7.84
N LYS A 78 11.11 6.37 -8.39
CA LYS A 78 9.82 5.72 -8.08
C LYS A 78 9.65 5.41 -6.58
N SER A 79 10.73 5.03 -5.89
CA SER A 79 10.69 4.79 -4.45
C SER A 79 10.41 6.09 -3.68
N LYS A 80 11.00 7.22 -4.06
CA LYS A 80 10.74 8.53 -3.47
C LYS A 80 9.28 8.94 -3.61
N VAL A 81 8.70 8.79 -4.80
CA VAL A 81 7.27 9.05 -5.03
C VAL A 81 6.39 8.07 -4.24
N ASN A 82 6.67 6.76 -4.38
CA ASN A 82 5.75 5.71 -3.93
C ASN A 82 5.87 5.35 -2.44
N LYS A 83 7.06 5.50 -1.84
CA LYS A 83 7.32 5.12 -0.43
C LYS A 83 7.47 6.32 0.48
N ASP A 84 8.15 7.37 0.02
CA ASP A 84 8.51 8.53 0.84
C ASP A 84 7.52 9.69 0.68
N GLY A 85 6.52 9.57 -0.22
CA GLY A 85 5.44 10.54 -0.39
C GLY A 85 5.86 11.86 -1.05
N TYR A 86 6.98 11.87 -1.80
CA TYR A 86 7.37 13.03 -2.58
C TYR A 86 6.46 13.20 -3.81
N ILE A 87 6.23 14.43 -4.23
CA ILE A 87 5.39 14.82 -5.38
C ILE A 87 6.19 15.66 -6.38
N GLU A 88 5.81 15.64 -7.65
CA GLU A 88 6.53 16.35 -8.74
C GLU A 88 6.23 17.85 -8.76
N VAL A 89 5.07 18.27 -8.29
CA VAL A 89 4.65 19.67 -8.30
C VAL A 89 4.28 20.10 -6.89
N LEU A 90 4.85 21.20 -6.43
CA LEU A 90 4.47 21.87 -5.19
C LEU A 90 3.36 22.87 -5.49
N ASP A 91 2.13 22.58 -5.02
CA ASP A 91 1.12 23.63 -4.82
C ASP A 91 1.50 24.42 -3.56
N ILE A 92 2.39 25.39 -3.73
CA ILE A 92 2.69 26.36 -2.69
C ILE A 92 1.66 27.47 -2.83
N LYS A 93 0.63 27.48 -1.97
CA LYS A 93 -0.03 28.70 -1.60
C LYS A 93 0.92 29.42 -0.63
N LEU A 94 1.72 30.33 -1.16
CA LEU A 94 2.34 31.36 -0.38
C LEU A 94 1.24 32.36 -0.01
N ASP A 95 0.88 32.39 1.27
CA ASP A 95 0.17 33.53 1.84
C ASP A 95 1.11 34.74 1.78
N SER A 96 0.97 35.52 0.73
CA SER A 96 1.47 36.88 0.68
C SER A 96 0.37 37.75 0.06
N ASP A 97 -0.03 38.70 0.86
CA ASP A 97 -1.04 39.74 0.58
C ASP A 97 -0.82 40.48 -0.73
N LYS A 98 -1.97 40.81 -1.35
CA LYS A 98 -2.34 41.99 -2.15
C LYS A 98 -1.92 42.08 -3.63
N ASP A 99 -3.01 42.20 -4.40
CA ASP A 99 -3.17 42.89 -5.69
C ASP A 99 -2.49 42.35 -6.95
N SER A 100 -3.26 41.62 -7.72
CA SER A 100 -3.61 42.00 -9.11
C SER A 100 -4.56 40.98 -9.76
N LYS A 101 -5.69 41.50 -10.23
CA LYS A 101 -6.63 40.81 -11.11
C LYS A 101 -5.93 40.46 -12.43
N GLN A 102 -5.90 39.20 -12.81
CA GLN A 102 -6.18 38.75 -14.18
C GLN A 102 -6.01 37.24 -14.35
N ASN A 103 -7.04 36.62 -14.95
CA ASN A 103 -7.06 35.32 -15.63
C ASN A 103 -6.74 34.06 -14.82
N LYS A 104 -7.70 33.59 -14.03
CA LYS A 104 -7.80 32.20 -13.59
C LYS A 104 -8.29 31.32 -14.75
N LYS A 105 -7.37 30.64 -15.44
CA LYS A 105 -7.67 29.31 -15.97
C LYS A 105 -7.56 28.32 -14.83
N SER A 106 -8.69 27.87 -14.31
CA SER A 106 -8.76 26.80 -13.29
C SER A 106 -8.16 25.53 -13.89
N LYS A 107 -6.94 25.19 -13.49
CA LYS A 107 -6.44 23.83 -13.64
C LYS A 107 -7.20 22.97 -12.63
N THR A 108 -8.18 22.26 -13.11
CA THR A 108 -8.84 21.16 -12.38
C THR A 108 -7.75 20.21 -11.89
N ILE A 109 -7.63 20.06 -10.58
CA ILE A 109 -6.76 19.04 -9.97
C ILE A 109 -7.34 17.71 -10.42
N SER A 110 -6.66 17.02 -11.33
CA SER A 110 -7.08 15.69 -11.75
C SER A 110 -6.99 14.78 -10.52
N LYS A 111 -8.13 14.18 -10.12
CA LYS A 111 -8.15 13.16 -9.06
C LYS A 111 -7.11 12.11 -9.42
N PRO A 112 -6.33 11.59 -8.42
CA PRO A 112 -5.33 10.56 -8.69
C PRO A 112 -6.01 9.38 -9.36
N GLU A 113 -5.38 8.83 -10.38
CA GLU A 113 -5.87 7.64 -11.05
C GLU A 113 -6.15 6.55 -10.03
N LEU A 114 -7.37 6.00 -10.02
CA LEU A 114 -7.82 5.05 -8.99
C LEU A 114 -6.90 3.82 -8.90
N SER A 115 -6.32 3.40 -10.03
CA SER A 115 -5.33 2.33 -10.11
C SER A 115 -4.02 2.64 -9.35
N SER A 116 -3.71 3.91 -9.09
CA SER A 116 -2.53 4.36 -8.36
C SER A 116 -2.69 4.32 -6.84
N ILE A 117 -3.91 4.16 -6.34
CA ILE A 117 -4.22 4.14 -4.91
C ILE A 117 -3.62 2.90 -4.24
N ARG A 118 -3.03 3.10 -3.07
CA ARG A 118 -2.47 2.01 -2.25
C ARG A 118 -2.99 2.13 -0.82
N PRO A 119 -3.33 1.00 -0.18
CA PRO A 119 -3.90 1.03 1.15
C PRO A 119 -2.89 1.42 2.23
N MET A 120 -3.43 1.82 3.39
CA MET A 120 -2.68 2.00 4.62
C MET A 120 -2.03 0.70 5.07
N LEU A 121 -0.84 0.78 5.66
CA LEU A 121 -0.04 -0.37 6.11
C LEU A 121 0.07 -0.39 7.63
N ALA A 122 0.13 -1.60 8.20
CA ALA A 122 0.32 -1.79 9.63
C ALA A 122 1.79 -1.76 10.03
N ASN A 123 2.07 -1.25 11.23
CA ASN A 123 3.30 -1.46 11.96
C ASN A 123 3.25 -2.77 12.77
N LYS A 124 4.40 -3.23 13.26
CA LYS A 124 4.48 -4.37 14.20
C LYS A 124 4.22 -3.90 15.63
N TYR A 125 3.59 -4.74 16.43
CA TYR A 125 3.30 -4.46 17.84
C TYR A 125 4.59 -4.24 18.63
N GLU A 126 5.61 -5.08 18.44
CA GLU A 126 6.89 -5.03 19.12
C GLU A 126 7.56 -3.66 18.97
N ASP A 127 7.45 -3.06 17.77
CA ASP A 127 8.08 -1.78 17.44
C ASP A 127 7.26 -0.57 17.88
N LYS A 128 5.93 -0.72 17.97
CA LYS A 128 5.01 0.43 18.02
C LYS A 128 3.92 0.36 19.09
N LYS A 129 3.98 -0.59 20.05
CA LYS A 129 2.97 -0.73 21.12
C LYS A 129 2.73 0.56 21.92
N LYS A 130 3.75 1.40 22.09
CA LYS A 130 3.64 2.69 22.80
C LYS A 130 2.72 3.71 22.14
N TYR A 131 2.32 3.49 20.88
CA TYR A 131 1.40 4.36 20.16
C TYR A 131 -0.06 3.89 20.21
N ILE A 132 -0.34 2.78 20.89
CA ILE A 132 -1.72 2.34 21.12
C ILE A 132 -2.36 3.25 22.15
N VAL A 133 -3.52 3.82 21.76
CA VAL A 133 -4.33 4.68 22.64
C VAL A 133 -5.57 3.90 23.04
N TYR A 134 -5.71 3.65 24.34
CA TYR A 134 -6.90 2.99 24.88
C TYR A 134 -8.01 4.00 25.23
N PRO A 135 -9.30 3.68 24.99
CA PRO A 135 -9.77 2.45 24.36
C PRO A 135 -9.37 2.35 22.89
N CYS A 136 -9.08 1.13 22.42
CA CYS A 136 -8.74 0.86 21.04
C CYS A 136 -9.72 -0.17 20.44
N PHE A 137 -9.71 -0.26 19.12
CA PHE A 137 -10.43 -1.31 18.41
C PHE A 137 -9.51 -2.46 18.02
N VAL A 138 -10.05 -3.68 18.08
CA VAL A 138 -9.35 -4.90 17.70
C VAL A 138 -10.18 -5.69 16.70
N GLN A 139 -9.54 -6.20 15.68
CA GLN A 139 -10.10 -7.06 14.64
C GLN A 139 -9.24 -8.31 14.49
N PRO A 140 -9.79 -9.48 14.11
CA PRO A 140 -8.99 -10.65 13.78
C PRO A 140 -8.10 -10.35 12.59
N LYS A 141 -6.86 -10.85 12.61
CA LYS A 141 -5.97 -10.79 11.46
C LYS A 141 -6.21 -12.02 10.59
N LEU A 142 -6.78 -11.77 9.41
CA LEU A 142 -7.09 -12.79 8.42
C LEU A 142 -5.84 -13.15 7.63
N ASP A 143 -5.65 -14.43 7.34
CA ASP A 143 -4.57 -14.93 6.49
C ASP A 143 -5.08 -15.13 5.05
N GLY A 144 -5.26 -14.02 4.35
CA GLY A 144 -5.81 -13.98 3.01
C GLY A 144 -5.06 -13.04 2.08
N VAL A 145 -5.73 -12.61 1.02
CA VAL A 145 -5.18 -11.67 0.02
C VAL A 145 -5.90 -10.34 0.11
N ARG A 146 -5.17 -9.30 0.53
CA ARG A 146 -5.75 -7.95 0.65
C ARG A 146 -6.31 -7.44 -0.66
N CYS A 147 -7.52 -6.92 -0.59
CA CYS A 147 -8.26 -6.37 -1.71
C CYS A 147 -8.86 -5.01 -1.36
N LEU A 148 -8.70 -4.05 -2.26
CA LEU A 148 -9.48 -2.82 -2.31
C LEU A 148 -10.60 -2.99 -3.33
N ALA A 149 -11.83 -2.70 -2.93
CA ALA A 149 -12.96 -2.65 -3.84
C ALA A 149 -13.45 -1.21 -3.99
N TYR A 150 -13.76 -0.79 -5.21
CA TYR A 150 -14.29 0.53 -5.52
C TYR A 150 -15.20 0.47 -6.75
N LYS A 151 -16.00 1.52 -6.96
CA LYS A 151 -16.84 1.66 -8.17
C LYS A 151 -16.18 2.63 -9.15
N GLU A 152 -16.13 2.23 -10.41
CA GLU A 152 -15.63 3.02 -11.52
C GLU A 152 -16.60 2.89 -12.69
N ASN A 153 -17.18 4.00 -13.12
CA ASN A 153 -18.19 4.03 -14.21
C ASN A 153 -19.36 3.06 -13.98
N GLY A 154 -19.80 2.88 -12.74
CA GLY A 154 -20.87 1.96 -12.35
C GLY A 154 -20.41 0.52 -12.07
N ASP A 155 -19.24 0.12 -12.52
CA ASP A 155 -18.68 -1.21 -12.33
C ASP A 155 -17.90 -1.33 -11.03
N VAL A 156 -17.99 -2.48 -10.38
CA VAL A 156 -17.14 -2.82 -9.22
C VAL A 156 -15.78 -3.32 -9.69
N ARG A 157 -14.73 -2.68 -9.20
CA ARG A 157 -13.33 -3.07 -9.41
C ARG A 157 -12.75 -3.66 -8.14
N LEU A 158 -11.99 -4.74 -8.28
CA LEU A 158 -11.24 -5.38 -7.20
C LEU A 158 -9.75 -5.26 -7.49
N MET A 159 -9.00 -4.69 -6.55
CA MET A 159 -7.59 -4.35 -6.73
C MET A 159 -6.73 -4.86 -5.58
N SER A 160 -5.58 -5.42 -5.89
CA SER A 160 -4.60 -5.88 -4.91
C SER A 160 -3.91 -4.70 -4.20
N ARG A 161 -3.24 -4.98 -3.08
CA ARG A 161 -2.41 -4.02 -2.36
C ARG A 161 -1.40 -3.28 -3.25
N GLN A 162 -0.95 -3.89 -4.34
CA GLN A 162 0.03 -3.32 -5.28
C GLN A 162 -0.61 -2.65 -6.49
N GLY A 163 -1.94 -2.59 -6.56
CA GLY A 163 -2.68 -1.98 -7.66
C GLY A 163 -2.92 -2.88 -8.86
N LYS A 164 -2.64 -4.17 -8.76
CA LYS A 164 -3.02 -5.13 -9.80
C LYS A 164 -4.48 -5.48 -9.65
N MET A 165 -5.22 -5.44 -10.74
CA MET A 165 -6.63 -5.83 -10.75
C MET A 165 -6.78 -7.33 -10.54
N PHE A 166 -7.84 -7.72 -9.83
CA PHE A 166 -8.31 -9.10 -9.78
C PHE A 166 -9.39 -9.29 -10.85
N PRO A 167 -9.09 -10.02 -11.94
CA PRO A 167 -10.01 -10.11 -13.08
C PRO A 167 -11.24 -10.96 -12.79
N HIS A 168 -11.11 -11.91 -11.90
CA HIS A 168 -12.14 -12.87 -11.54
C HIS A 168 -12.95 -12.44 -10.32
N LEU A 169 -13.64 -13.38 -9.64
CA LEU A 169 -14.48 -13.17 -8.45
C LEU A 169 -15.76 -12.39 -8.73
N ASP A 170 -16.44 -12.74 -9.82
CA ASP A 170 -17.67 -12.05 -10.26
C ASP A 170 -18.80 -12.17 -9.24
N HIS A 171 -18.85 -13.24 -8.44
CA HIS A 171 -19.81 -13.39 -7.33
C HIS A 171 -19.62 -12.29 -6.27
N ILE A 172 -18.37 -11.89 -5.97
CA ILE A 172 -18.06 -10.78 -5.06
C ILE A 172 -18.45 -9.44 -5.72
N LYS A 173 -18.04 -9.22 -6.99
CA LYS A 173 -18.39 -8.00 -7.74
C LYS A 173 -19.91 -7.81 -7.81
N LYS A 174 -20.67 -8.86 -8.16
CA LYS A 174 -22.14 -8.84 -8.21
C LYS A 174 -22.77 -8.52 -6.85
N SER A 175 -22.21 -9.06 -5.77
CA SER A 175 -22.68 -8.77 -4.41
C SER A 175 -22.41 -7.33 -3.98
N LEU A 176 -21.21 -6.80 -4.30
CA LEU A 176 -20.83 -5.42 -4.01
C LEU A 176 -21.59 -4.40 -4.86
N ALA A 177 -21.95 -4.75 -6.10
CA ALA A 177 -22.72 -3.87 -6.98
C ALA A 177 -24.09 -3.49 -6.39
N LYS A 178 -24.68 -4.38 -5.57
CA LYS A 178 -25.96 -4.17 -4.89
C LYS A 178 -25.84 -3.24 -3.66
N LEU A 179 -24.63 -2.94 -3.20
CA LEU A 179 -24.42 -2.08 -2.04
C LEU A 179 -24.23 -0.63 -2.50
N ASN A 180 -24.83 0.30 -1.75
CA ASN A 180 -24.58 1.72 -1.97
C ASN A 180 -23.40 2.17 -1.11
N PHE A 181 -22.19 2.20 -1.71
CA PHE A 181 -20.99 2.68 -1.05
C PHE A 181 -20.22 3.64 -1.95
N GLU A 182 -19.53 4.58 -1.34
CA GLU A 182 -18.65 5.54 -1.98
C GLU A 182 -17.20 5.30 -1.56
N GLY A 183 -16.25 5.72 -2.41
CA GLY A 183 -14.82 5.55 -2.14
C GLY A 183 -14.39 4.09 -2.24
N PHE A 184 -13.60 3.64 -1.28
CA PHE A 184 -12.97 2.33 -1.27
C PHE A 184 -13.40 1.52 -0.05
N LEU A 185 -13.71 0.26 -0.28
CA LEU A 185 -13.78 -0.76 0.77
C LEU A 185 -12.42 -1.45 0.84
N ASP A 186 -11.88 -1.58 2.04
CA ASP A 186 -10.59 -2.22 2.32
C ASP A 186 -10.84 -3.51 3.10
N GLY A 187 -10.41 -4.62 2.53
CA GLY A 187 -10.74 -5.94 3.07
C GLY A 187 -9.74 -7.01 2.65
N GLU A 188 -10.09 -8.25 2.98
CA GLU A 188 -9.33 -9.45 2.69
C GLU A 188 -10.18 -10.42 1.87
N LEU A 189 -9.64 -10.96 0.81
CA LEU A 189 -10.16 -12.13 0.13
C LEU A 189 -9.77 -13.35 0.97
N PHE A 190 -10.72 -13.96 1.62
CA PHE A 190 -10.49 -14.99 2.63
C PHE A 190 -11.65 -16.00 2.67
N THR A 191 -11.36 -17.19 3.12
CA THR A 191 -12.31 -18.21 3.54
C THR A 191 -11.61 -19.19 4.48
N THR A 192 -12.34 -19.84 5.35
CA THR A 192 -11.84 -20.92 6.21
C THR A 192 -11.69 -22.25 5.47
N ASP A 193 -12.29 -22.38 4.28
CA ASP A 193 -12.35 -23.60 3.50
C ASP A 193 -11.11 -23.83 2.62
N LEU A 194 -10.23 -22.83 2.52
CA LEU A 194 -9.04 -22.83 1.68
C LEU A 194 -7.82 -22.29 2.42
N GLU A 195 -6.66 -22.88 2.15
CA GLU A 195 -5.40 -22.33 2.62
C GLU A 195 -5.00 -21.04 1.85
N PHE A 196 -4.18 -20.20 2.47
CA PHE A 196 -3.64 -18.98 1.84
C PHE A 196 -3.04 -19.22 0.45
N LYS A 197 -2.29 -20.31 0.27
CA LYS A 197 -1.68 -20.67 -1.04
C LYS A 197 -2.74 -20.89 -2.12
N GLN A 198 -3.85 -21.55 -1.79
CA GLN A 198 -4.95 -21.80 -2.71
C GLN A 198 -5.68 -20.50 -3.06
N ILE A 199 -6.03 -19.69 -2.05
CA ILE A 199 -6.66 -18.37 -2.27
C ILE A 199 -5.76 -17.51 -3.15
N SER A 200 -4.48 -17.37 -2.78
CA SER A 200 -3.50 -16.54 -3.50
C SER A 200 -3.26 -17.05 -4.94
N GLY A 201 -3.25 -18.36 -5.14
CA GLY A 201 -3.13 -18.99 -6.46
C GLY A 201 -4.30 -18.64 -7.37
N ILE A 202 -5.53 -18.78 -6.88
CA ILE A 202 -6.75 -18.52 -7.65
C ILE A 202 -6.91 -17.03 -7.98
N VAL A 203 -6.82 -16.15 -6.99
CA VAL A 203 -7.11 -14.73 -7.21
C VAL A 203 -6.11 -14.02 -8.13
N ARG A 204 -4.91 -14.57 -8.29
CA ARG A 204 -3.84 -14.01 -9.12
C ARG A 204 -3.73 -14.63 -10.51
N LYS A 205 -4.42 -15.73 -10.79
CA LYS A 205 -4.44 -16.33 -12.13
C LYS A 205 -5.03 -15.34 -13.14
N GLU A 206 -4.46 -15.28 -14.33
CA GLU A 206 -5.02 -14.49 -15.44
C GLU A 206 -6.19 -15.23 -16.09
N LYS A 207 -6.13 -16.55 -16.14
CA LYS A 207 -7.21 -17.43 -16.65
C LYS A 207 -7.50 -18.52 -15.62
N LEU A 208 -8.77 -18.71 -15.32
CA LEU A 208 -9.23 -19.82 -14.47
C LEU A 208 -9.62 -21.02 -15.33
N GLU A 209 -9.22 -22.20 -14.89
CA GLU A 209 -9.73 -23.47 -15.38
C GLU A 209 -11.09 -23.76 -14.72
N SER A 210 -11.87 -24.71 -15.26
CA SER A 210 -13.20 -25.05 -14.73
C SER A 210 -13.20 -25.36 -13.23
N LYS A 211 -12.22 -26.11 -12.76
CA LYS A 211 -12.03 -26.42 -11.32
C LYS A 211 -11.75 -25.17 -10.47
N ASP A 212 -10.95 -24.22 -11.00
CA ASP A 212 -10.62 -22.98 -10.30
C ASP A 212 -11.86 -22.08 -10.13
N ILE A 213 -12.76 -22.09 -11.13
CA ILE A 213 -14.02 -21.32 -11.10
C ILE A 213 -14.87 -21.80 -9.92
N GLU A 214 -15.04 -23.09 -9.73
CA GLU A 214 -15.84 -23.62 -8.62
C GLU A 214 -15.19 -23.31 -7.26
N ILE A 215 -13.88 -23.52 -7.13
CA ILE A 215 -13.14 -23.22 -5.90
C ILE A 215 -13.17 -21.71 -5.62
N SER A 216 -13.09 -20.86 -6.64
CA SER A 216 -13.13 -19.39 -6.46
C SER A 216 -14.42 -18.90 -5.81
N LYS A 217 -15.55 -19.62 -5.97
CA LYS A 217 -16.84 -19.27 -5.33
C LYS A 217 -16.83 -19.42 -3.82
N LEU A 218 -15.88 -20.18 -3.25
CA LEU A 218 -15.70 -20.30 -1.79
C LEU A 218 -15.05 -19.05 -1.19
N ILE A 219 -14.34 -18.24 -2.01
CA ILE A 219 -13.65 -17.05 -1.54
C ILE A 219 -14.66 -15.96 -1.23
N GLN A 220 -14.58 -15.44 -0.01
CA GLN A 220 -15.40 -14.34 0.48
C GLN A 220 -14.58 -13.04 0.52
N TYR A 221 -15.26 -11.90 0.54
CA TYR A 221 -14.64 -10.60 0.76
C TYR A 221 -14.97 -10.09 2.17
N HIS A 222 -13.97 -10.10 3.03
CA HIS A 222 -14.05 -9.70 4.43
C HIS A 222 -13.64 -8.24 4.59
N ILE A 223 -14.60 -7.35 4.82
CA ILE A 223 -14.40 -5.89 4.86
C ILE A 223 -14.12 -5.47 6.30
N TYR A 224 -12.99 -4.79 6.52
CA TYR A 224 -12.54 -4.32 7.83
C TYR A 224 -12.28 -2.81 7.91
N ASP A 225 -12.20 -2.09 6.80
CA ASP A 225 -12.05 -0.63 6.75
C ASP A 225 -12.70 -0.07 5.48
N THR A 226 -12.88 1.25 5.45
CA THR A 226 -13.33 2.00 4.28
C THR A 226 -12.65 3.37 4.27
N PHE A 227 -12.50 3.98 3.11
CA PHE A 227 -12.03 5.35 3.00
C PHE A 227 -12.54 6.02 1.72
N ASN A 228 -12.68 7.32 1.78
CA ASN A 228 -12.97 8.16 0.63
C ASN A 228 -11.80 9.13 0.43
N LEU A 229 -11.37 9.34 -0.82
CA LEU A 229 -10.24 10.23 -1.14
C LEU A 229 -10.52 11.69 -0.76
N ASP A 230 -11.77 12.09 -0.79
CA ASP A 230 -12.21 13.44 -0.42
C ASP A 230 -12.37 13.62 1.10
N LYS A 231 -12.29 12.52 1.90
CA LYS A 231 -12.50 12.49 3.37
C LYS A 231 -11.49 11.58 4.08
N LEU A 232 -10.20 11.72 3.76
CA LEU A 232 -9.13 10.89 4.36
C LEU A 232 -8.87 11.21 5.84
N ASP A 233 -9.42 12.30 6.34
CA ASP A 233 -9.33 12.73 7.73
C ASP A 233 -10.35 12.05 8.66
N MET A 234 -11.33 11.30 8.13
CA MET A 234 -12.25 10.51 8.93
C MET A 234 -11.51 9.58 9.89
N GLU A 235 -11.93 9.60 11.14
CA GLU A 235 -11.43 8.70 12.18
C GLU A 235 -11.87 7.25 11.94
N PHE A 236 -11.12 6.28 12.47
CA PHE A 236 -11.49 4.86 12.29
C PHE A 236 -12.86 4.52 12.91
N SER A 237 -13.22 5.15 14.04
CA SER A 237 -14.53 5.06 14.64
C SER A 237 -15.66 5.46 13.67
N GLU A 238 -15.49 6.57 12.95
CA GLU A 238 -16.46 7.04 11.96
C GLU A 238 -16.52 6.10 10.76
N ARG A 239 -15.37 5.66 10.24
CA ARG A 239 -15.30 4.69 9.14
C ARG A 239 -15.96 3.36 9.50
N THR A 240 -15.83 2.92 10.74
CA THR A 240 -16.52 1.72 11.25
C THR A 240 -18.02 1.91 11.23
N ASN A 241 -18.54 3.10 11.58
CA ASN A 241 -19.96 3.41 11.49
C ASN A 241 -20.47 3.38 10.03
N VAL A 242 -19.68 3.91 9.08
CA VAL A 242 -20.00 3.81 7.66
C VAL A 242 -20.12 2.35 7.22
N ILE A 243 -19.16 1.49 7.60
CA ILE A 243 -19.22 0.05 7.30
C ILE A 243 -20.48 -0.57 7.91
N ASN A 244 -20.79 -0.25 9.17
CA ASN A 244 -21.94 -0.79 9.87
C ASN A 244 -23.27 -0.41 9.21
N GLY A 245 -23.38 0.80 8.69
CA GLY A 245 -24.56 1.30 7.98
C GLY A 245 -24.69 0.78 6.54
N THR A 246 -23.55 0.54 5.87
CA THR A 246 -23.52 0.20 4.43
C THR A 246 -23.48 -1.31 4.18
N ILE A 247 -22.66 -2.03 4.96
CA ILE A 247 -22.38 -3.45 4.69
C ILE A 247 -23.37 -4.33 5.41
N ARG A 248 -24.31 -4.90 4.65
CA ARG A 248 -25.12 -6.03 5.09
C ARG A 248 -24.43 -7.30 4.63
N GLY A 249 -23.89 -8.07 5.59
CA GLY A 249 -23.18 -9.32 5.33
C GLY A 249 -24.09 -10.36 4.65
N ASN A 250 -23.50 -11.17 3.80
CA ASN A 250 -24.11 -12.33 3.14
C ASN A 250 -23.04 -13.43 2.99
N LYS A 251 -23.37 -14.52 2.28
CA LYS A 251 -22.42 -15.63 2.04
C LYS A 251 -21.14 -15.22 1.30
N THR A 252 -21.11 -14.07 0.61
CA THR A 252 -20.00 -13.61 -0.22
C THR A 252 -19.28 -12.42 0.39
N ILE A 253 -20.03 -11.54 1.08
CA ILE A 253 -19.51 -10.32 1.69
C ILE A 253 -19.65 -10.44 3.20
N VAL A 254 -18.53 -10.38 3.89
CA VAL A 254 -18.47 -10.49 5.36
C VAL A 254 -17.98 -9.18 5.95
N LYS A 255 -18.68 -8.66 6.92
CA LYS A 255 -18.22 -7.54 7.74
C LYS A 255 -17.36 -8.09 8.88
N VAL A 256 -16.10 -7.70 8.92
CA VAL A 256 -15.19 -8.11 10.00
C VAL A 256 -15.64 -7.45 11.31
N LYS A 257 -15.86 -8.27 12.33
CA LYS A 257 -16.29 -7.79 13.65
C LYS A 257 -15.17 -6.99 14.31
N THR A 258 -15.52 -5.82 14.81
CA THR A 258 -14.62 -4.90 15.49
C THR A 258 -14.96 -4.86 16.97
N TYR A 259 -13.98 -5.11 17.83
CA TYR A 259 -14.14 -5.21 19.28
C TYR A 259 -13.50 -4.01 19.96
N ASN A 260 -14.23 -3.39 20.89
CA ASN A 260 -13.71 -2.31 21.72
C ASN A 260 -12.95 -2.90 22.92
N CYS A 261 -11.67 -2.58 23.04
CA CYS A 261 -10.81 -2.98 24.16
C CYS A 261 -10.45 -1.74 24.97
N LYS A 262 -10.87 -1.71 26.23
CA LYS A 262 -10.65 -0.57 27.14
C LYS A 262 -9.22 -0.52 27.68
N THR A 263 -8.56 -1.67 27.76
CA THR A 263 -7.23 -1.85 28.36
C THR A 263 -6.37 -2.77 27.50
N GLU A 264 -5.06 -2.78 27.75
CA GLU A 264 -4.13 -3.76 27.17
C GLU A 264 -4.51 -5.20 27.54
N LYS A 265 -5.00 -5.42 28.77
CA LYS A 265 -5.47 -6.74 29.22
C LYS A 265 -6.64 -7.23 28.33
N ASP A 266 -7.60 -6.38 28.03
CA ASP A 266 -8.73 -6.74 27.15
C ASP A 266 -8.26 -7.08 25.73
N MET A 267 -7.30 -6.28 25.21
CA MET A 267 -6.71 -6.50 23.91
C MET A 267 -5.95 -7.83 23.83
N LEU A 268 -5.16 -8.16 24.85
CA LEU A 268 -4.42 -9.44 24.92
C LEU A 268 -5.38 -10.63 25.11
N ALA A 269 -6.46 -10.45 25.85
CA ALA A 269 -7.52 -11.48 25.96
C ALA A 269 -8.13 -11.77 24.59
N LYS A 270 -8.42 -10.73 23.78
CA LYS A 270 -8.90 -10.90 22.40
C LYS A 270 -7.86 -11.54 21.48
N TYR A 271 -6.57 -11.21 21.65
CA TYR A 271 -5.50 -11.86 20.92
C TYR A 271 -5.50 -13.38 21.20
N ASN A 272 -5.54 -13.79 22.47
CA ASN A 272 -5.56 -15.20 22.83
C ASN A 272 -6.82 -15.92 22.28
N GLU A 273 -7.99 -15.28 22.40
CA GLU A 273 -9.24 -15.81 21.84
C GLU A 273 -9.12 -16.06 20.33
N PHE A 274 -8.56 -15.13 19.55
CA PHE A 274 -8.39 -15.30 18.11
C PHE A 274 -7.33 -16.32 17.75
N MET A 275 -6.28 -16.47 18.57
CA MET A 275 -5.31 -17.52 18.38
C MET A 275 -5.93 -18.93 18.55
N THR A 276 -6.84 -19.11 19.50
CA THR A 276 -7.57 -20.40 19.65
C THR A 276 -8.55 -20.67 18.49
N GLN A 277 -8.96 -19.62 17.77
CA GLN A 277 -9.80 -19.70 16.58
C GLN A 277 -9.01 -19.80 15.27
N ASN A 278 -7.69 -20.05 15.35
CA ASN A 278 -6.78 -20.19 14.19
C ASN A 278 -6.65 -18.94 13.30
N TYR A 279 -6.89 -17.74 13.84
CA TYR A 279 -6.52 -16.51 13.14
C TYR A 279 -5.00 -16.27 13.22
N GLU A 280 -4.43 -15.55 12.24
CA GLU A 280 -2.98 -15.22 12.22
C GLU A 280 -2.55 -14.30 13.39
N GLY A 281 -3.51 -13.70 14.11
CA GLY A 281 -3.30 -12.74 15.18
C GLY A 281 -4.40 -11.69 15.23
N ILE A 282 -4.02 -10.46 15.62
CA ILE A 282 -4.93 -9.32 15.67
C ILE A 282 -4.41 -8.09 14.92
N MET A 283 -5.36 -7.27 14.49
CA MET A 283 -5.14 -5.91 14.02
C MET A 283 -5.68 -4.93 15.05
N ILE A 284 -4.81 -4.07 15.58
CA ILE A 284 -5.11 -3.06 16.60
C ILE A 284 -5.24 -1.71 15.89
N ARG A 285 -6.30 -0.97 16.19
CA ARG A 285 -6.62 0.30 15.57
C ARG A 285 -6.93 1.37 16.61
N ASN A 286 -6.23 2.49 16.57
CA ASN A 286 -6.60 3.64 17.35
C ASN A 286 -7.95 4.20 16.85
N MET A 287 -8.89 4.47 17.75
CA MET A 287 -10.25 4.91 17.42
C MET A 287 -10.24 6.19 16.58
N LYS A 288 -9.35 7.14 16.92
CA LYS A 288 -9.15 8.41 16.20
C LYS A 288 -8.16 8.33 15.05
N GLY A 289 -7.72 7.12 14.67
CA GLY A 289 -6.73 6.91 13.61
C GLY A 289 -7.28 7.24 12.23
N LYS A 290 -6.62 8.15 11.52
CA LYS A 290 -6.96 8.54 10.15
C LYS A 290 -6.42 7.54 9.13
N TYR A 291 -7.06 7.45 7.94
CA TYR A 291 -6.58 6.58 6.87
C TYR A 291 -5.42 7.24 6.11
N LYS A 292 -4.24 6.63 6.15
CA LYS A 292 -3.02 7.15 5.53
C LYS A 292 -2.60 6.27 4.34
N LEU A 293 -2.88 6.74 3.13
CA LEU A 293 -2.54 6.01 1.91
C LEU A 293 -1.03 5.74 1.80
N LYS A 294 -0.65 4.54 1.35
CA LYS A 294 0.75 4.11 1.11
C LYS A 294 1.66 4.16 2.36
N HIS A 295 1.14 4.47 3.53
CA HIS A 295 1.93 4.75 4.73
C HIS A 295 1.76 3.66 5.79
N ARG A 296 2.85 3.32 6.53
CA ARG A 296 2.78 2.52 7.78
C ARG A 296 2.37 3.44 8.92
N SER A 297 1.11 3.35 9.31
CA SER A 297 0.55 4.20 10.34
C SER A 297 0.79 3.63 11.74
N ASN A 298 1.07 4.51 12.70
CA ASN A 298 1.07 4.15 14.11
C ASN A 298 -0.37 3.93 14.66
N ASP A 299 -1.39 4.28 13.87
CA ASP A 299 -2.80 4.05 14.21
C ASP A 299 -3.31 2.69 13.75
N LEU A 300 -2.46 1.90 13.06
CA LEU A 300 -2.75 0.54 12.61
C LEU A 300 -1.57 -0.36 12.96
N ILE A 301 -1.75 -1.25 13.91
CA ILE A 301 -0.71 -2.11 14.45
C ILE A 301 -1.15 -3.56 14.36
N LYS A 302 -0.24 -4.45 13.96
CA LYS A 302 -0.47 -5.90 13.91
C LYS A 302 0.28 -6.59 15.02
N LEU A 303 -0.41 -7.48 15.73
CA LEU A 303 0.17 -8.43 16.67
C LEU A 303 -0.06 -9.85 16.14
N LYS A 304 1.00 -10.59 15.94
CA LYS A 304 0.97 -12.00 15.54
C LYS A 304 2.08 -12.75 16.24
N PRO A 305 1.96 -14.07 16.44
CA PRO A 305 3.00 -14.85 17.07
C PRO A 305 4.28 -14.78 16.21
N PHE A 306 5.39 -14.71 16.89
CA PHE A 306 6.68 -14.97 16.28
C PHE A 306 6.85 -16.50 16.25
N GLN A 307 7.15 -17.05 15.08
CA GLN A 307 7.43 -18.47 14.91
C GLN A 307 8.87 -18.62 14.46
N ASP A 308 9.68 -19.25 15.30
CA ASP A 308 11.00 -19.74 14.95
C ASP A 308 10.93 -21.24 14.73
N HIS A 309 11.49 -21.68 13.62
CA HIS A 309 11.65 -23.08 13.31
C HIS A 309 13.04 -23.33 12.76
N GLU A 310 13.65 -24.37 13.25
CA GLU A 310 14.89 -24.88 12.69
C GLU A 310 14.58 -25.85 11.56
N TYR A 311 15.23 -25.64 10.40
CA TYR A 311 15.08 -26.51 9.22
C TYR A 311 16.44 -27.01 8.79
N LYS A 312 16.53 -28.30 8.52
CA LYS A 312 17.71 -28.87 7.86
C LYS A 312 17.74 -28.42 6.40
N ILE A 313 18.83 -27.79 5.99
CA ILE A 313 19.07 -27.48 4.57
C ILE A 313 19.27 -28.80 3.81
N VAL A 314 18.35 -29.13 2.91
CA VAL A 314 18.40 -30.36 2.10
C VAL A 314 18.88 -30.11 0.66
N GLY A 315 19.09 -28.85 0.29
CA GLY A 315 19.59 -28.44 -1.01
C GLY A 315 19.44 -26.94 -1.24
N PHE A 316 20.05 -26.44 -2.28
CA PHE A 316 19.88 -25.06 -2.73
C PHE A 316 19.64 -25.02 -4.24
N LYS A 317 19.03 -23.97 -4.70
CA LYS A 317 18.84 -23.65 -6.11
C LYS A 317 19.25 -22.22 -6.35
N GLU A 318 20.04 -22.00 -7.41
CA GLU A 318 20.45 -20.67 -7.81
C GLU A 318 19.21 -19.77 -8.04
N GLY A 319 19.24 -18.60 -7.45
CA GLY A 319 18.21 -17.60 -7.64
C GLY A 319 18.17 -17.09 -9.08
N THR A 320 17.08 -16.47 -9.48
CA THR A 320 16.95 -15.85 -10.80
C THR A 320 16.74 -14.34 -10.68
N GLY A 321 17.25 -13.59 -11.63
CA GLY A 321 17.09 -12.13 -11.64
C GLY A 321 17.87 -11.47 -10.51
N ARG A 322 17.19 -10.73 -9.64
CA ARG A 322 17.83 -9.98 -8.54
C ARG A 322 18.40 -10.86 -7.42
N ASP A 323 17.90 -12.08 -7.32
CA ASP A 323 18.26 -13.03 -6.25
C ASP A 323 19.32 -14.05 -6.73
N LYS A 324 20.03 -13.75 -7.85
CA LYS A 324 21.15 -14.49 -8.35
C LYS A 324 22.43 -14.02 -7.64
N GLY A 325 23.20 -14.94 -7.08
CA GLY A 325 24.44 -14.68 -6.34
C GLY A 325 24.45 -15.30 -4.98
#